data_131ef64d920175836945aeb35dcb06a6
#
_entry.id   131ef64d920175836945aeb35dcb06a6
#
_cell.length_a   1.000
_cell.length_b   1.000
_cell.length_c   1.000
_cell.angle_alpha   90.00
_cell.angle_beta   90.00
_cell.angle_gamma   90.00
#
_symmetry.space_group_name_H-M   'P 1'
#
loop_
_entity.id
_entity.type
_entity.pdbx_description
1 polymer ?
#
loop_
_entity_poly.entity_id
_entity_poly.type
_entity_poly.pdbx_seq_one_letter_code
_entity_poly.pdbx_strand_id
1 'polypeptide(L)'
;LIILDVMMPKLDGWGVCREIRKDSKIPIIMLTARGDERDELLGFELGVDEYISKPFSPKILVARVEAILRRTSAIGSDDILSAGGIEINKTSHTASIDGKTMDLSYKEFELLTYFLENQGIALSREKILNSVWNYDYFGDARTIDTHVKKLRSKIGAKGEYIKTIWGMGYKFEVS
;
A
#
# COMPACT_ATOMS: atom_id res chain seq x y z
N LEU A 1 2.93 3.61 14.27
CA LEU A 1 1.77 4.02 13.49
C LEU A 1 1.38 5.44 13.91
N ILE A 2 0.99 6.27 12.95
CA ILE A 2 0.50 7.65 13.18
C ILE A 2 -0.91 7.77 12.62
N ILE A 3 -1.78 8.45 13.34
CA ILE A 3 -3.13 8.82 12.88
C ILE A 3 -3.13 10.33 12.70
N LEU A 4 -3.42 10.79 11.49
CA LEU A 4 -3.43 12.20 11.12
C LEU A 4 -4.82 12.64 10.70
N ASP A 5 -5.27 13.77 11.20
CA ASP A 5 -6.43 14.47 10.66
C ASP A 5 -5.99 15.39 9.49
N VAL A 6 -6.68 15.34 8.38
CA VAL A 6 -6.43 16.26 7.27
C VAL A 6 -6.67 17.70 7.70
N MET A 7 -7.76 17.95 8.45
CA MET A 7 -8.17 19.27 8.88
C MET A 7 -7.54 19.66 10.21
N MET A 8 -6.30 20.14 10.15
CA MET A 8 -5.59 20.66 11.33
C MET A 8 -5.24 22.14 11.14
N PRO A 9 -5.25 22.98 12.21
CA PRO A 9 -4.83 24.37 12.12
C PRO A 9 -3.31 24.49 11.89
N LYS A 10 -2.89 25.54 11.16
CA LYS A 10 -1.51 25.92 10.81
C LYS A 10 -0.85 25.02 9.75
N LEU A 11 -0.69 23.73 10.00
CA LEU A 11 -0.17 22.74 9.06
C LEU A 11 -1.19 21.62 8.94
N ASP A 12 -1.71 21.39 7.73
CA ASP A 12 -2.69 20.35 7.48
C ASP A 12 -2.05 18.94 7.56
N GLY A 13 -2.89 17.90 7.63
CA GLY A 13 -2.42 16.53 7.72
C GLY A 13 -1.54 16.10 6.54
N TRP A 14 -1.78 16.67 5.36
CA TRP A 14 -0.97 16.41 4.16
C TRP A 14 0.45 16.94 4.31
N GLY A 15 0.58 18.16 4.83
CA GLY A 15 1.89 18.76 5.12
C GLY A 15 2.67 17.95 6.13
N VAL A 16 2.01 17.51 7.22
CA VAL A 16 2.63 16.64 8.24
C VAL A 16 3.07 15.31 7.63
N CYS A 17 2.21 14.67 6.84
CA CYS A 17 2.53 13.41 6.17
C CYS A 17 3.77 13.56 5.26
N ARG A 18 3.82 14.65 4.49
CA ARG A 18 4.95 14.94 3.60
C ARG A 18 6.27 15.10 4.37
N GLU A 19 6.24 15.79 5.51
CA GLU A 19 7.42 15.93 6.35
C GLU A 19 7.87 14.60 6.95
N ILE A 20 6.93 13.80 7.47
CA ILE A 20 7.24 12.47 8.02
C ILE A 20 7.85 11.56 6.94
N ARG A 21 7.34 11.60 5.73
CA ARG A 21 7.80 10.74 4.63
C ARG A 21 9.20 11.05 4.11
N LYS A 22 9.79 12.20 4.48
CA LYS A 22 11.20 12.49 4.16
C LYS A 22 12.15 11.51 4.84
N ASP A 23 11.85 11.13 6.09
CA ASP A 23 12.76 10.39 6.94
C ASP A 23 12.18 9.10 7.52
N SER A 24 10.88 8.83 7.34
CA SER A 24 10.19 7.72 7.99
C SER A 24 9.16 7.02 7.12
N LYS A 25 9.14 5.70 7.22
CA LYS A 25 8.15 4.79 6.61
C LYS A 25 7.08 4.34 7.58
N ILE A 26 7.01 4.96 8.76
CA ILE A 26 6.01 4.61 9.76
C ILE A 26 4.60 4.60 9.14
N PRO A 27 3.77 3.59 9.40
CA PRO A 27 2.41 3.56 8.88
C PRO A 27 1.60 4.78 9.29
N ILE A 28 0.87 5.36 8.35
CA ILE A 28 0.03 6.54 8.54
C ILE A 28 -1.40 6.23 8.15
N ILE A 29 -2.32 6.45 9.08
CA ILE A 29 -3.77 6.49 8.83
C ILE A 29 -4.20 7.95 8.73
N MET A 30 -4.85 8.32 7.64
CA MET A 30 -5.38 9.66 7.44
C MET A 30 -6.88 9.69 7.75
N LEU A 31 -7.32 10.67 8.54
CA LEU A 31 -8.74 10.94 8.79
C LEU A 31 -9.19 12.06 7.86
N THR A 32 -10.16 11.77 6.99
CA THR A 32 -10.63 12.71 5.96
C THR A 32 -12.11 13.04 6.10
N ALA A 33 -12.54 14.18 5.53
CA ALA A 33 -13.95 14.42 5.31
C ALA A 33 -14.47 13.54 4.16
N ARG A 34 -15.74 13.11 4.25
CA ARG A 34 -16.35 12.21 3.27
C ARG A 34 -16.45 12.87 1.89
N GLY A 35 -15.92 12.22 0.86
CA GLY A 35 -16.23 12.53 -0.54
C GLY A 35 -15.25 13.44 -1.27
N ASP A 36 -14.05 13.65 -0.78
CA ASP A 36 -13.03 14.41 -1.50
C ASP A 36 -12.06 13.47 -2.26
N GLU A 37 -12.43 13.14 -3.52
CA GLU A 37 -11.58 12.33 -4.40
C GLU A 37 -10.18 12.94 -4.61
N ARG A 38 -10.07 14.28 -4.53
CA ARG A 38 -8.78 14.97 -4.67
C ARG A 38 -7.87 14.67 -3.49
N ASP A 39 -8.44 14.62 -2.29
CA ASP A 39 -7.70 14.29 -1.07
C ASP A 39 -7.25 12.83 -1.09
N GLU A 40 -8.05 11.91 -1.59
CA GLU A 40 -7.67 10.50 -1.74
C GLU A 40 -6.50 10.35 -2.74
N LEU A 41 -6.57 10.99 -3.90
CA LEU A 41 -5.50 10.97 -4.91
C LEU A 41 -4.20 11.56 -4.38
N LEU A 42 -4.28 12.72 -3.70
CA LEU A 42 -3.12 13.38 -3.10
C LEU A 42 -2.46 12.50 -2.04
N GLY A 43 -3.26 11.85 -1.21
CA GLY A 43 -2.73 10.99 -0.18
C GLY A 43 -2.08 9.74 -0.71
N PHE A 44 -2.59 9.15 -1.76
CA PHE A 44 -1.92 8.06 -2.45
C PHE A 44 -0.57 8.51 -3.02
N GLU A 45 -0.47 9.73 -3.54
CA GLU A 45 0.80 10.30 -3.97
C GLU A 45 1.81 10.49 -2.84
N LEU A 46 1.34 10.81 -1.64
CA LEU A 46 2.16 11.03 -0.46
C LEU A 46 2.52 9.75 0.32
N GLY A 47 1.98 8.59 -0.07
CA GLY A 47 2.28 7.31 0.56
C GLY A 47 1.58 7.10 1.90
N VAL A 48 0.34 7.57 2.03
CA VAL A 48 -0.55 7.23 3.14
C VAL A 48 -0.96 5.75 3.03
N ASP A 49 -1.03 5.06 4.15
CA ASP A 49 -1.27 3.62 4.20
C ASP A 49 -2.76 3.28 4.27
N GLU A 50 -3.55 4.14 4.90
CA GLU A 50 -4.99 3.91 5.06
C GLU A 50 -5.74 5.25 5.20
N TYR A 51 -7.00 5.27 4.78
CA TYR A 51 -7.93 6.39 4.92
C TYR A 51 -9.15 5.98 5.70
N ILE A 52 -9.62 6.86 6.58
CA ILE A 52 -10.88 6.69 7.29
C ILE A 52 -11.69 7.96 7.13
N SER A 53 -12.84 7.84 6.47
CA SER A 53 -13.76 8.96 6.27
C SER A 53 -14.53 9.27 7.55
N LYS A 54 -14.64 10.55 7.88
CA LYS A 54 -15.49 11.06 8.96
C LYS A 54 -16.97 11.17 8.47
N PRO A 55 -17.95 10.85 9.32
CA PRO A 55 -17.85 10.27 10.66
C PRO A 55 -17.48 8.79 10.63
N PHE A 56 -16.66 8.31 11.55
CA PHE A 56 -16.27 6.91 11.67
C PHE A 56 -16.60 6.34 13.06
N SER A 57 -16.76 5.01 13.12
CA SER A 57 -16.86 4.31 14.40
C SER A 57 -15.48 4.14 15.03
N PRO A 58 -15.28 4.48 16.32
CA PRO A 58 -14.03 4.21 17.02
C PRO A 58 -13.61 2.73 16.95
N LYS A 59 -14.57 1.80 16.93
CA LYS A 59 -14.30 0.37 16.79
C LYS A 59 -13.66 0.03 15.44
N ILE A 60 -14.07 0.69 14.36
CA ILE A 60 -13.48 0.51 13.03
C ILE A 60 -12.05 1.06 13.02
N LEU A 61 -11.81 2.23 13.61
CA LEU A 61 -10.47 2.78 13.71
C LEU A 61 -9.53 1.84 14.48
N VAL A 62 -9.96 1.35 15.64
CA VAL A 62 -9.17 0.39 16.44
C VAL A 62 -8.88 -0.88 15.65
N ALA A 63 -9.87 -1.46 14.98
CA ALA A 63 -9.69 -2.67 14.17
C ALA A 63 -8.66 -2.48 13.05
N ARG A 64 -8.64 -1.29 12.40
CA ARG A 64 -7.66 -0.96 11.37
C ARG A 64 -6.26 -0.78 11.92
N VAL A 65 -6.14 -0.07 13.06
CA VAL A 65 -4.88 0.08 13.79
C VAL A 65 -4.30 -1.30 14.16
N GLU A 66 -5.11 -2.15 14.76
CA GLU A 66 -4.70 -3.51 15.14
C GLU A 66 -4.29 -4.35 13.92
N ALA A 67 -5.02 -4.25 12.81
CA ALA A 67 -4.68 -4.95 11.58
C ALA A 67 -3.32 -4.50 11.02
N ILE A 68 -3.04 -3.21 11.02
CA ILE A 68 -1.73 -2.67 10.60
C ILE A 68 -0.63 -3.12 11.55
N LEU A 69 -0.82 -2.95 12.87
CA LEU A 69 0.18 -3.34 13.87
C LEU A 69 0.45 -4.84 13.88
N ARG A 70 -0.56 -5.68 13.71
CA ARG A 70 -0.40 -7.14 13.62
C ARG A 70 0.46 -7.54 12.43
N ARG A 71 0.29 -6.90 11.29
CA ARG A 71 1.09 -7.13 10.08
C ARG A 71 2.54 -6.69 10.25
N THR A 72 2.79 -5.65 11.05
CA THR A 72 4.16 -5.18 11.37
C THR A 72 4.84 -6.00 12.47
N SER A 73 4.10 -6.82 13.24
CA SER A 73 4.59 -7.54 14.42
C SER A 73 4.62 -9.06 14.27
N ALA A 74 4.21 -9.62 13.11
CA ALA A 74 4.15 -11.07 12.91
C ALA A 74 5.56 -11.68 12.84
N ILE A 75 5.98 -12.35 13.90
CA ILE A 75 7.22 -13.14 13.98
C ILE A 75 6.88 -14.59 13.62
N GLY A 76 7.40 -15.10 12.51
CA GLY A 76 7.25 -16.49 12.10
C GLY A 76 8.14 -16.84 10.90
N SER A 77 8.79 -17.96 10.92
CA SER A 77 10.00 -18.35 10.17
C SER A 77 9.84 -18.79 8.71
N ASP A 78 8.67 -18.62 8.05
CA ASP A 78 8.48 -19.06 6.65
C ASP A 78 8.09 -17.94 5.70
N ASP A 79 8.48 -16.71 5.98
CA ASP A 79 7.90 -15.52 5.34
C ASP A 79 8.83 -14.82 4.34
N ILE A 80 9.74 -15.55 3.71
CA ILE A 80 10.52 -15.03 2.58
C ILE A 80 9.85 -15.46 1.28
N LEU A 81 9.36 -14.48 0.51
CA LEU A 81 8.87 -14.70 -0.84
C LEU A 81 9.95 -14.25 -1.82
N SER A 82 10.25 -15.06 -2.81
CA SER A 82 11.18 -14.67 -3.86
C SER A 82 10.69 -15.07 -5.25
N ALA A 83 10.89 -14.18 -6.22
CA ALA A 83 10.59 -14.42 -7.62
C ALA A 83 11.38 -13.48 -8.53
N GLY A 84 12.07 -14.02 -9.53
CA GLY A 84 12.78 -13.24 -10.53
C GLY A 84 13.81 -12.27 -9.97
N GLY A 85 14.43 -12.61 -8.81
CA GLY A 85 15.40 -11.76 -8.11
C GLY A 85 14.76 -10.66 -7.25
N ILE A 86 13.43 -10.60 -7.14
CA ILE A 86 12.72 -9.85 -6.11
C ILE A 86 12.62 -10.75 -4.88
N GLU A 87 12.97 -10.22 -3.72
CA GLU A 87 12.84 -10.92 -2.45
C GLU A 87 12.11 -10.03 -1.45
N ILE A 88 11.14 -10.61 -0.75
CA ILE A 88 10.38 -9.97 0.31
C ILE A 88 10.52 -10.79 1.58
N ASN A 89 10.90 -10.12 2.66
CA ASN A 89 10.84 -10.68 4.00
C ASN A 89 9.67 -10.05 4.74
N LYS A 90 8.60 -10.81 4.96
CA LYS A 90 7.37 -10.34 5.62
C LYS A 90 7.60 -10.04 7.09
N THR A 91 8.49 -10.78 7.74
CA THR A 91 8.80 -10.61 9.17
C THR A 91 9.55 -9.30 9.44
N SER A 92 10.62 -9.02 8.68
CA SER A 92 11.39 -7.79 8.82
C SER A 92 10.79 -6.61 8.05
N HIS A 93 9.74 -6.85 7.27
CA HIS A 93 9.09 -5.87 6.38
C HIS A 93 10.07 -5.21 5.41
N THR A 94 10.97 -6.01 4.85
CA THR A 94 12.00 -5.56 3.91
C THR A 94 11.81 -6.20 2.54
N ALA A 95 12.17 -5.45 1.52
CA ALA A 95 12.20 -5.93 0.14
C ALA A 95 13.56 -5.65 -0.50
N SER A 96 14.00 -6.53 -1.37
CA SER A 96 15.22 -6.36 -2.14
C SER A 96 15.05 -6.81 -3.60
N ILE A 97 15.87 -6.25 -4.47
CA ILE A 97 16.02 -6.69 -5.86
C ILE A 97 17.50 -7.00 -6.10
N ASP A 98 17.76 -8.23 -6.52
CA ASP A 98 19.11 -8.71 -6.80
C ASP A 98 20.08 -8.40 -5.64
N GLY A 99 19.61 -8.58 -4.40
CA GLY A 99 20.34 -8.33 -3.16
C GLY A 99 20.44 -6.87 -2.71
N LYS A 100 19.86 -5.93 -3.47
CA LYS A 100 19.83 -4.51 -3.08
C LYS A 100 18.50 -4.17 -2.43
N THR A 101 18.53 -3.62 -1.22
CA THR A 101 17.33 -3.21 -0.48
C THR A 101 16.56 -2.14 -1.24
N MET A 102 15.24 -2.27 -1.26
CA MET A 102 14.30 -1.33 -1.86
C MET A 102 13.65 -0.45 -0.81
N ASP A 103 13.37 0.78 -1.21
CA ASP A 103 12.59 1.72 -0.43
C ASP A 103 11.12 1.72 -0.87
N LEU A 104 10.30 0.89 -0.20
CA LEU A 104 8.87 0.80 -0.43
C LEU A 104 8.11 1.41 0.75
N SER A 105 7.02 2.15 0.46
CA SER A 105 6.05 2.47 1.50
C SER A 105 5.34 1.20 1.97
N TYR A 106 4.65 1.28 3.10
CA TYR A 106 3.91 0.13 3.64
C TYR A 106 2.96 -0.49 2.60
N LYS A 107 2.15 0.33 1.91
CA LYS A 107 1.20 -0.17 0.90
C LYS A 107 1.85 -0.66 -0.38
N GLU A 108 2.96 -0.09 -0.79
CA GLU A 108 3.74 -0.63 -1.91
C GLU A 108 4.34 -2.00 -1.58
N PHE A 109 4.80 -2.17 -0.35
CA PHE A 109 5.27 -3.46 0.17
C PHE A 109 4.14 -4.50 0.19
N GLU A 110 2.97 -4.16 0.77
CA GLU A 110 1.79 -5.02 0.79
C GLU A 110 1.32 -5.42 -0.62
N LEU A 111 1.30 -4.45 -1.55
CA LEU A 111 0.92 -4.69 -2.93
C LEU A 111 1.90 -5.66 -3.64
N LEU A 112 3.20 -5.45 -3.45
CA LEU A 112 4.22 -6.32 -4.02
C LEU A 112 4.14 -7.73 -3.40
N THR A 113 3.96 -7.82 -2.09
CA THR A 113 3.74 -9.09 -1.38
C THR A 113 2.54 -9.84 -1.95
N TYR A 114 1.41 -9.14 -2.13
CA TYR A 114 0.21 -9.73 -2.67
C TYR A 114 0.41 -10.26 -4.12
N PHE A 115 1.16 -9.55 -4.94
CA PHE A 115 1.52 -10.01 -6.27
C PHE A 115 2.39 -11.27 -6.24
N LEU A 116 3.39 -11.33 -5.35
CA LEU A 116 4.25 -12.51 -5.23
C LEU A 116 3.50 -13.73 -4.69
N GLU A 117 2.57 -13.55 -3.78
CA GLU A 117 1.70 -14.62 -3.27
C GLU A 117 0.74 -15.17 -4.32
N ASN A 118 0.40 -14.37 -5.33
CA ASN A 118 -0.54 -14.73 -6.40
C ASN A 118 0.13 -14.81 -7.78
N GLN A 119 1.36 -15.31 -7.83
CA GLN A 119 2.09 -15.46 -9.09
C GLN A 119 1.28 -16.23 -10.14
N GLY A 120 1.31 -15.76 -11.39
CA GLY A 120 0.64 -16.40 -12.52
C GLY A 120 -0.89 -16.21 -12.54
N ILE A 121 -1.48 -15.61 -11.51
CA ILE A 121 -2.92 -15.41 -11.41
C ILE A 121 -3.29 -14.01 -11.90
N ALA A 122 -4.27 -13.92 -12.81
CA ALA A 122 -4.86 -12.64 -13.21
C ALA A 122 -5.80 -12.14 -12.10
N LEU A 123 -5.50 -10.97 -11.57
CA LEU A 123 -6.22 -10.34 -10.46
C LEU A 123 -6.99 -9.13 -10.98
N SER A 124 -8.28 -9.04 -10.63
CA SER A 124 -9.06 -7.85 -10.94
C SER A 124 -8.60 -6.66 -10.08
N ARG A 125 -8.81 -5.44 -10.57
CA ARG A 125 -8.51 -4.21 -9.82
C ARG A 125 -9.19 -4.19 -8.46
N GLU A 126 -10.46 -4.54 -8.44
CA GLU A 126 -11.27 -4.62 -7.23
C GLU A 126 -10.72 -5.66 -6.24
N LYS A 127 -10.34 -6.84 -6.72
CA LYS A 127 -9.75 -7.88 -5.87
C LYS A 127 -8.44 -7.43 -5.23
N ILE A 128 -7.58 -6.74 -5.99
CA ILE A 128 -6.32 -6.20 -5.47
C ILE A 128 -6.60 -5.14 -4.40
N LEU A 129 -7.50 -4.19 -4.68
CA LEU A 129 -7.87 -3.15 -3.71
C LEU A 129 -8.44 -3.75 -2.44
N ASN A 130 -9.40 -4.65 -2.55
CA ASN A 130 -10.02 -5.29 -1.39
C ASN A 130 -9.03 -6.09 -0.56
N SER A 131 -8.05 -6.73 -1.18
CA SER A 131 -7.05 -7.54 -0.46
C SER A 131 -5.97 -6.70 0.21
N VAL A 132 -5.52 -5.61 -0.42
CA VAL A 132 -4.43 -4.79 0.07
C VAL A 132 -4.92 -3.60 0.91
N TRP A 133 -6.11 -3.05 0.62
CA TRP A 133 -6.69 -1.88 1.31
C TRP A 133 -7.90 -2.20 2.19
N ASN A 134 -8.35 -3.46 2.26
CA ASN A 134 -9.54 -3.93 2.98
C ASN A 134 -10.90 -3.58 2.34
N TYR A 135 -11.94 -4.36 2.74
CA TYR A 135 -13.31 -4.39 2.17
C TYR A 135 -14.10 -3.06 2.19
N ASP A 136 -13.62 -2.03 2.86
CA ASP A 136 -14.32 -0.75 3.00
C ASP A 136 -13.74 0.36 2.11
N TYR A 137 -13.00 0.00 1.07
CA TYR A 137 -12.56 0.98 0.09
C TYR A 137 -13.72 1.36 -0.83
N PHE A 138 -14.30 2.54 -0.62
CA PHE A 138 -15.39 3.08 -1.43
C PHE A 138 -14.93 3.91 -2.64
N GLY A 139 -13.63 3.91 -2.95
CA GLY A 139 -13.06 4.63 -4.08
C GLY A 139 -13.17 3.89 -5.42
N ASP A 140 -12.84 4.58 -6.52
CA ASP A 140 -12.79 3.98 -7.85
C ASP A 140 -11.69 2.91 -7.91
N ALA A 141 -12.03 1.71 -8.41
CA ALA A 141 -11.08 0.63 -8.62
C ALA A 141 -9.88 1.02 -9.52
N ARG A 142 -9.99 2.10 -10.28
CA ARG A 142 -8.91 2.65 -11.11
C ARG A 142 -7.78 3.27 -10.30
N THR A 143 -7.98 3.59 -9.03
CA THR A 143 -6.91 4.11 -8.16
C THR A 143 -5.75 3.13 -8.05
N ILE A 144 -5.99 1.82 -8.20
CA ILE A 144 -4.94 0.81 -8.22
C ILE A 144 -3.92 1.05 -9.35
N ASP A 145 -4.34 1.62 -10.48
CA ASP A 145 -3.47 1.88 -11.62
C ASP A 145 -2.32 2.84 -11.24
N THR A 146 -2.60 3.82 -10.39
CA THR A 146 -1.59 4.74 -9.84
C THR A 146 -0.60 4.02 -8.94
N HIS A 147 -1.07 3.13 -8.07
CA HIS A 147 -0.20 2.34 -7.19
C HIS A 147 0.68 1.38 -7.98
N VAL A 148 0.12 0.69 -8.95
CA VAL A 148 0.87 -0.21 -9.83
C VAL A 148 1.91 0.57 -10.63
N LYS A 149 1.58 1.75 -11.16
CA LYS A 149 2.52 2.61 -11.87
C LYS A 149 3.71 3.00 -10.97
N LYS A 150 3.44 3.44 -9.74
CA LYS A 150 4.49 3.79 -8.77
C LYS A 150 5.34 2.58 -8.41
N LEU A 151 4.72 1.44 -8.12
CA LEU A 151 5.43 0.21 -7.80
C LEU A 151 6.33 -0.23 -8.94
N ARG A 152 5.83 -0.28 -10.18
CA ARG A 152 6.63 -0.58 -11.38
C ARG A 152 7.85 0.34 -11.49
N SER A 153 7.68 1.62 -11.27
CA SER A 153 8.79 2.59 -11.30
C SER A 153 9.85 2.29 -10.24
N LYS A 154 9.44 1.91 -9.03
CA LYS A 154 10.37 1.60 -7.93
C LYS A 154 11.12 0.28 -8.13
N ILE A 155 10.48 -0.73 -8.68
CA ILE A 155 11.13 -2.02 -8.96
C ILE A 155 11.90 -2.02 -10.31
N GLY A 156 11.89 -0.90 -11.03
CA GLY A 156 12.72 -0.66 -12.20
C GLY A 156 12.46 -1.65 -13.33
N ALA A 157 13.52 -2.26 -13.88
CA ALA A 157 13.40 -3.21 -14.99
C ALA A 157 12.46 -4.39 -14.68
N LYS A 158 12.37 -4.82 -13.41
CA LYS A 158 11.47 -5.91 -12.99
C LYS A 158 10.00 -5.46 -12.89
N GLY A 159 9.69 -4.18 -13.12
CA GLY A 159 8.32 -3.68 -13.26
C GLY A 159 7.53 -4.36 -14.38
N GLU A 160 8.22 -4.91 -15.38
CA GLU A 160 7.60 -5.68 -16.45
C GLU A 160 7.00 -7.03 -15.98
N TYR A 161 7.39 -7.54 -14.81
CA TYR A 161 6.76 -8.74 -14.22
C TYR A 161 5.31 -8.49 -13.80
N ILE A 162 4.94 -7.23 -13.51
CA ILE A 162 3.55 -6.86 -13.25
C ILE A 162 2.90 -6.54 -14.60
N LYS A 163 2.26 -7.51 -15.22
CA LYS A 163 1.63 -7.37 -16.55
C LYS A 163 0.22 -6.80 -16.43
N THR A 164 -0.15 -5.92 -17.35
CA THR A 164 -1.52 -5.42 -17.44
C THR A 164 -2.37 -6.40 -18.22
N ILE A 165 -3.48 -6.83 -17.65
CA ILE A 165 -4.50 -7.64 -18.31
C ILE A 165 -5.66 -6.71 -18.68
N TRP A 166 -5.75 -6.35 -19.94
CA TRP A 166 -6.75 -5.40 -20.45
C TRP A 166 -8.16 -5.81 -20.09
N GLY A 167 -8.96 -4.87 -19.61
CA GLY A 167 -10.34 -5.10 -19.17
C GLY A 167 -10.49 -5.80 -17.83
N MET A 168 -9.42 -6.33 -17.21
CA MET A 168 -9.47 -7.05 -15.93
C MET A 168 -8.65 -6.35 -14.83
N GLY A 169 -7.35 -6.29 -14.99
CA GLY A 169 -6.46 -5.78 -13.95
C GLY A 169 -5.01 -6.14 -14.20
N TYR A 170 -4.38 -6.89 -13.29
CA TYR A 170 -2.95 -7.17 -13.33
C TYR A 170 -2.62 -8.62 -13.01
N LYS A 171 -1.45 -9.06 -13.48
CA LYS A 171 -0.88 -10.38 -13.22
C LYS A 171 0.61 -10.22 -12.95
N PHE A 172 1.12 -10.86 -11.92
CA PHE A 172 2.56 -10.97 -11.69
C PHE A 172 3.10 -12.25 -12.32
N GLU A 173 4.06 -12.13 -13.20
CA GLU A 173 4.65 -13.26 -13.93
C GLU A 173 6.10 -12.95 -14.27
N VAL A 174 7.00 -13.78 -13.74
CA VAL A 174 8.42 -13.74 -14.09
C VAL A 174 8.58 -14.30 -15.49
N SER A 175 9.16 -13.52 -16.40
CA SER A 175 9.47 -13.91 -17.79
C SER A 175 10.81 -14.59 -17.89
#